data_c66269a6085900f76968216e9fbd9e8b
#
_entry.id   c66269a6085900f76968216e9fbd9e8b
#
_cell.length_a   1.000
_cell.length_b   1.000
_cell.length_c   1.000
_cell.angle_alpha   90.00
_cell.angle_beta   90.00
_cell.angle_gamma   90.00
#
_symmetry.space_group_name_H-M   'P 1'
#
loop_
_entity.id
_entity.type
_entity.pdbx_description
1 polymer ?
#
loop_
_entity_poly.entity_id
_entity_poly.type
_entity_poly.pdbx_seq_one_letter_code
_entity_poly.pdbx_strand_id
1 'polypeptide(L)'
;MWMSQIWPLGVTHRSAYLALMKPDPKTQTELEAAAFRRLVSHLRERTDVQNIDLMNLAGFCRNCLSNWYQDAAKEKGLEVSRDEAREMVYGMPFDEWKAKYQTGDVQKINKPAH
;
A
#
# COMPACT_ATOMS: atom_id res chain seq x y z
N MET A 1 4.85 -3.66 39.35
CA MET A 1 4.35 -4.37 38.19
C MET A 1 5.49 -4.97 37.39
N TRP A 2 5.20 -6.08 36.76
CA TRP A 2 6.18 -6.74 35.94
C TRP A 2 6.79 -5.82 34.87
N MET A 3 6.03 -4.87 34.39
CA MET A 3 6.50 -3.92 33.37
C MET A 3 7.72 -3.12 33.82
N SER A 4 7.70 -2.63 35.03
CA SER A 4 8.81 -1.81 35.52
C SER A 4 10.09 -2.60 35.66
N GLN A 5 10.00 -3.91 35.78
CA GLN A 5 11.16 -4.77 35.98
C GLN A 5 11.94 -5.04 34.70
N ILE A 6 11.34 -4.79 33.55
CA ILE A 6 12.01 -5.04 32.28
C ILE A 6 12.57 -3.77 31.66
N TRP A 7 12.47 -2.66 32.38
CA TRP A 7 13.01 -1.39 31.90
C TRP A 7 14.53 -1.37 32.07
N PRO A 8 15.28 -1.32 30.96
CA PRO A 8 16.74 -1.20 31.11
C PRO A 8 17.11 0.14 31.72
N LEU A 9 18.19 0.11 32.47
CA LEU A 9 18.72 1.35 33.05
C LEU A 9 19.16 2.28 31.91
N GLY A 10 18.84 3.54 32.06
CA GLY A 10 19.20 4.55 31.09
C GLY A 10 18.19 4.73 29.97
N VAL A 11 17.18 3.89 29.92
CA VAL A 11 16.10 4.02 28.93
C VAL A 11 14.99 4.86 29.56
N THR A 12 14.54 5.87 28.83
CA THR A 12 13.44 6.69 29.31
C THR A 12 12.15 5.88 29.31
N HIS A 13 11.20 6.26 30.11
CA HIS A 13 9.89 5.64 30.16
C HIS A 13 9.25 5.60 28.77
N ARG A 14 9.33 6.72 28.06
CA ARG A 14 8.76 6.81 26.71
C ARG A 14 9.44 5.85 25.75
N SER A 15 10.77 5.78 25.79
CA SER A 15 11.50 4.89 24.88
C SER A 15 11.17 3.44 25.13
N ALA A 16 11.06 3.04 26.39
CA ALA A 16 10.70 1.68 26.74
C ALA A 16 9.28 1.36 26.32
N TYR A 17 8.37 2.30 26.51
CA TYR A 17 6.97 2.14 26.10
C TYR A 17 6.87 1.93 24.59
N LEU A 18 7.54 2.76 23.81
CA LEU A 18 7.54 2.64 22.36
C LEU A 18 8.13 1.32 21.90
N ALA A 19 9.19 0.87 22.55
CA ALA A 19 9.80 -0.41 22.22
C ALA A 19 8.85 -1.58 22.48
N LEU A 20 8.07 -1.49 23.56
CA LEU A 20 7.08 -2.52 23.89
C LEU A 20 5.89 -2.53 22.93
N MET A 21 5.58 -1.37 22.37
CA MET A 21 4.50 -1.25 21.39
C MET A 21 4.91 -1.69 20.02
N LYS A 22 6.21 -1.78 19.77
CA LYS A 22 6.71 -2.17 18.46
C LYS A 22 6.48 -3.66 18.25
N PRO A 23 5.78 -4.04 17.18
CA PRO A 23 5.52 -5.45 16.91
C PRO A 23 6.80 -6.20 16.56
N ASP A 24 6.81 -7.51 16.74
CA ASP A 24 7.90 -8.33 16.25
C ASP A 24 7.87 -8.36 14.71
N PRO A 25 8.93 -8.85 14.06
CA PRO A 25 9.00 -8.83 12.61
C PRO A 25 7.86 -9.54 11.90
N LYS A 26 7.39 -10.65 12.47
CA LYS A 26 6.27 -11.39 11.87
C LYS A 26 4.98 -10.59 11.97
N THR A 27 4.68 -10.05 13.13
CA THR A 27 3.49 -9.24 13.34
C THR A 27 3.56 -7.99 12.48
N GLN A 28 4.73 -7.35 12.39
CA GLN A 28 4.89 -6.18 11.54
C GLN A 28 4.58 -6.50 10.09
N THR A 29 5.06 -7.63 9.60
CA THR A 29 4.76 -8.08 8.24
C THR A 29 3.26 -8.26 8.04
N GLU A 30 2.59 -8.85 9.02
CA GLU A 30 1.15 -9.04 8.95
C GLU A 30 0.39 -7.72 8.92
N LEU A 31 0.83 -6.76 9.71
CA LEU A 31 0.22 -5.43 9.74
C LEU A 31 0.42 -4.70 8.41
N GLU A 32 1.62 -4.81 7.86
CA GLU A 32 1.93 -4.21 6.56
C GLU A 32 1.09 -4.83 5.46
N ALA A 33 0.94 -6.16 5.49
CA ALA A 33 0.10 -6.86 4.52
C ALA A 33 -1.36 -6.43 4.66
N ALA A 34 -1.85 -6.31 5.89
CA ALA A 34 -3.22 -5.88 6.12
C ALA A 34 -3.45 -4.46 5.62
N ALA A 35 -2.51 -3.57 5.88
CA ALA A 35 -2.61 -2.18 5.41
C ALA A 35 -2.56 -2.11 3.88
N PHE A 36 -1.71 -2.91 3.26
CA PHE A 36 -1.63 -2.98 1.80
C PHE A 36 -2.93 -3.48 1.20
N ARG A 37 -3.52 -4.53 1.79
CA ARG A 37 -4.80 -5.05 1.31
C ARG A 37 -5.90 -4.01 1.42
N ARG A 38 -5.88 -3.22 2.48
CA ARG A 38 -6.85 -2.15 2.64
C ARG A 38 -6.66 -1.06 1.59
N LEU A 39 -5.42 -0.70 1.29
CA LEU A 39 -5.11 0.25 0.23
C LEU A 39 -5.64 -0.25 -1.12
N VAL A 40 -5.37 -1.50 -1.44
CA VAL A 40 -5.83 -2.11 -2.69
C VAL A 40 -7.35 -2.10 -2.76
N SER A 41 -8.02 -2.49 -1.68
CA SER A 41 -9.47 -2.48 -1.60
C SER A 41 -10.02 -1.08 -1.82
N HIS A 42 -9.41 -0.09 -1.21
CA HIS A 42 -9.82 1.31 -1.36
C HIS A 42 -9.68 1.77 -2.82
N LEU A 43 -8.56 1.45 -3.45
CA LEU A 43 -8.34 1.82 -4.85
C LEU A 43 -9.33 1.14 -5.79
N ARG A 44 -9.72 -0.10 -5.47
CA ARG A 44 -10.73 -0.81 -6.26
C ARG A 44 -12.10 -0.14 -6.17
N GLU A 45 -12.41 0.43 -5.03
CA GLU A 45 -13.68 1.14 -4.84
C GLU A 45 -13.68 2.50 -5.53
N ARG A 46 -12.53 3.15 -5.62
CA ARG A 46 -12.40 4.48 -6.20
C ARG A 46 -12.10 4.44 -7.70
N THR A 47 -12.99 3.82 -8.45
CA THR A 47 -12.86 3.74 -9.91
C THR A 47 -13.01 5.10 -10.59
N ASP A 48 -13.52 6.08 -9.88
CA ASP A 48 -13.62 7.46 -10.34
C ASP A 48 -12.27 8.17 -10.42
N VAL A 49 -11.29 7.70 -9.66
CA VAL A 49 -9.95 8.32 -9.64
C VAL A 49 -9.09 7.70 -10.74
N GLN A 50 -8.64 8.53 -11.65
CA GLN A 50 -7.81 8.08 -12.76
C GLN A 50 -6.37 7.89 -12.33
N ASN A 51 -5.66 6.99 -13.00
CA ASN A 51 -4.24 6.78 -12.71
C ASN A 51 -3.42 8.05 -12.90
N ILE A 52 -3.78 8.86 -13.91
CA ILE A 52 -3.06 10.11 -14.13
C ILE A 52 -3.26 11.08 -12.96
N ASP A 53 -4.44 11.05 -12.34
CA ASP A 53 -4.70 11.89 -11.18
C ASP A 53 -3.83 11.48 -10.00
N LEU A 54 -3.72 10.16 -9.77
CA LEU A 54 -2.86 9.63 -8.71
C LEU A 54 -1.41 10.01 -8.95
N MET A 55 -0.92 9.87 -10.18
CA MET A 55 0.45 10.25 -10.51
C MET A 55 0.71 11.73 -10.23
N ASN A 56 -0.24 12.57 -10.60
CA ASN A 56 -0.07 14.01 -10.40
C ASN A 56 -0.12 14.43 -8.95
N LEU A 57 -0.95 13.76 -8.16
CA LEU A 57 -1.14 14.12 -6.75
C LEU A 57 -0.20 13.41 -5.81
N ALA A 58 0.06 12.15 -6.05
CA ALA A 58 0.77 11.30 -5.10
C ALA A 58 2.06 10.71 -5.65
N GLY A 59 2.34 10.86 -6.93
CA GLY A 59 3.57 10.35 -7.52
C GLY A 59 3.57 8.85 -7.79
N PHE A 60 2.43 8.19 -7.68
CA PHE A 60 2.29 6.78 -8.04
C PHE A 60 0.88 6.54 -8.56
N CYS A 61 0.68 5.41 -9.20
CA CYS A 61 -0.65 5.01 -9.65
C CYS A 61 -0.83 3.51 -9.40
N ARG A 62 -1.98 2.98 -9.79
CA ARG A 62 -2.27 1.55 -9.61
C ARG A 62 -1.24 0.67 -10.33
N ASN A 63 -0.77 1.11 -11.48
CA ASN A 63 0.26 0.37 -12.21
C ASN A 63 1.60 0.37 -11.47
N CYS A 64 1.96 1.47 -10.87
CA CYS A 64 3.17 1.52 -10.04
C CYS A 64 3.07 0.55 -8.87
N LEU A 65 1.91 0.53 -8.22
CA LEU A 65 1.67 -0.38 -7.11
C LEU A 65 1.78 -1.84 -7.54
N SER A 66 1.23 -2.17 -8.71
CA SER A 66 1.33 -3.53 -9.25
C SER A 66 2.78 -3.88 -9.61
N ASN A 67 3.55 -2.92 -10.11
CA ASN A 67 4.97 -3.13 -10.40
C ASN A 67 5.75 -3.42 -9.12
N TRP A 68 5.46 -2.71 -8.04
CA TRP A 68 6.11 -2.95 -6.75
C TRP A 68 5.78 -4.35 -6.22
N TYR A 69 4.55 -4.78 -6.41
CA TYR A 69 4.15 -6.13 -6.03
C TYR A 69 4.91 -7.17 -6.84
N GLN A 70 5.02 -6.95 -8.15
CA GLN A 70 5.78 -7.83 -9.04
C GLN A 70 7.25 -7.89 -8.64
N ASP A 71 7.84 -6.74 -8.32
CA ASP A 71 9.23 -6.67 -7.87
C ASP A 71 9.44 -7.46 -6.58
N ALA A 72 8.52 -7.33 -5.64
CA ALA A 72 8.59 -8.05 -4.37
C ALA A 72 8.52 -9.57 -4.60
N ALA A 73 7.65 -10.01 -5.52
CA ALA A 73 7.55 -11.42 -5.88
C ALA A 73 8.87 -11.91 -6.48
N LYS A 74 9.46 -11.13 -7.35
CA LYS A 74 10.73 -11.47 -7.98
C LYS A 74 11.85 -11.64 -6.96
N GLU A 75 11.89 -10.77 -5.96
CA GLU A 75 12.87 -10.88 -4.88
C GLU A 75 12.73 -12.18 -4.09
N LYS A 76 11.53 -12.73 -4.06
CA LYS A 76 11.24 -14.00 -3.39
C LYS A 76 11.42 -15.19 -4.32
N GLY A 77 11.85 -14.97 -5.56
CA GLY A 77 12.01 -16.04 -6.53
C GLY A 77 10.69 -16.52 -7.12
N LEU A 78 9.65 -15.74 -7.01
CA LEU A 78 8.34 -16.08 -7.56
C LEU A 78 8.12 -15.36 -8.88
N GLU A 79 7.51 -16.06 -9.83
CA GLU A 79 7.19 -15.45 -11.11
C GLU A 79 5.73 -15.01 -11.09
N VAL A 80 5.54 -13.71 -11.03
CA VAL A 80 4.23 -13.09 -11.16
C VAL A 80 4.29 -12.21 -12.40
N SER A 81 3.43 -12.47 -13.37
CA SER A 81 3.42 -11.68 -14.59
C SER A 81 2.89 -10.29 -14.31
N ARG A 82 3.13 -9.39 -15.26
CA ARG A 82 2.61 -8.02 -15.17
C ARG A 82 1.09 -8.05 -15.08
N ASP A 83 0.44 -8.87 -15.89
CA ASP A 83 -1.01 -8.95 -15.92
C ASP A 83 -1.58 -9.49 -14.62
N GLU A 84 -0.93 -10.50 -14.05
CA GLU A 84 -1.34 -11.04 -12.76
C GLU A 84 -1.21 -10.00 -11.65
N ALA A 85 -0.10 -9.26 -11.65
CA ALA A 85 0.11 -8.22 -10.64
C ALA A 85 -0.93 -7.11 -10.78
N ARG A 86 -1.26 -6.73 -12.00
CA ARG A 86 -2.29 -5.72 -12.25
C ARG A 86 -3.66 -6.21 -11.82
N GLU A 87 -3.98 -7.45 -12.13
CA GLU A 87 -5.26 -8.01 -11.73
C GLU A 87 -5.41 -8.02 -10.20
N MET A 88 -4.34 -8.28 -9.50
CA MET A 88 -4.35 -8.24 -8.04
C MET A 88 -4.71 -6.84 -7.54
N VAL A 89 -4.18 -5.79 -8.15
CA VAL A 89 -4.45 -4.42 -7.73
C VAL A 89 -5.84 -3.96 -8.18
N TYR A 90 -6.18 -4.23 -9.43
CA TYR A 90 -7.44 -3.74 -10.00
C TYR A 90 -8.65 -4.57 -9.61
N GLY A 91 -8.45 -5.82 -9.26
CA GLY A 91 -9.56 -6.75 -9.00
C GLY A 91 -10.21 -7.29 -10.25
N MET A 92 -9.65 -7.01 -11.41
CA MET A 92 -10.10 -7.47 -12.71
C MET A 92 -8.96 -7.29 -13.71
N PRO A 93 -9.01 -7.92 -14.88
CA PRO A 93 -7.99 -7.68 -15.89
C PRO A 93 -7.88 -6.19 -16.22
N PHE A 94 -6.65 -5.73 -16.40
CA PHE A 94 -6.42 -4.31 -16.64
C PHE A 94 -7.14 -3.78 -17.88
N ASP A 95 -7.18 -4.56 -18.94
CA ASP A 95 -7.85 -4.14 -20.16
C ASP A 95 -9.35 -3.90 -19.93
N GLU A 96 -9.95 -4.72 -19.09
CA GLU A 96 -11.36 -4.56 -18.72
C GLU A 96 -11.56 -3.31 -17.88
N TRP A 97 -10.69 -3.07 -16.91
CA TRP A 97 -10.76 -1.87 -16.09
C TRP A 97 -10.60 -0.62 -16.95
N LYS A 98 -9.63 -0.67 -17.85
CA LYS A 98 -9.34 0.43 -18.75
C LYS A 98 -10.55 0.77 -19.63
N ALA A 99 -11.20 -0.26 -20.17
CA ALA A 99 -12.37 -0.06 -21.01
C ALA A 99 -13.54 0.53 -20.23
N LYS A 100 -13.69 0.15 -18.96
CA LYS A 100 -14.83 0.60 -18.15
C LYS A 100 -14.61 1.96 -17.51
N TYR A 101 -13.39 2.25 -17.07
CA TYR A 101 -13.18 3.37 -16.16
C TYR A 101 -12.16 4.40 -16.64
N GLN A 102 -11.25 4.05 -17.52
CA GLN A 102 -10.23 5.00 -17.95
C GLN A 102 -10.82 5.94 -19.00
N THR A 103 -10.81 7.24 -18.70
CA THR A 103 -11.41 8.23 -19.60
C THR A 103 -10.40 8.93 -20.47
N GLY A 104 -9.14 8.92 -20.08
CA GLY A 104 -8.12 9.69 -20.79
C GLY A 104 -8.06 11.15 -20.41
N ASP A 105 -9.04 11.63 -19.66
CA ASP A 105 -9.08 13.02 -19.21
C ASP A 105 -8.61 13.14 -17.77
N VAL A 106 -7.83 14.18 -17.49
CA VAL A 106 -7.42 14.47 -16.13
C VAL A 106 -8.64 14.96 -15.35
N GLN A 107 -8.92 14.32 -14.24
CA GLN A 107 -9.99 14.75 -13.36
C GLN A 107 -9.61 16.07 -12.72
N LYS A 108 -10.56 16.96 -12.65
CA LYS A 108 -10.32 18.23 -11.99
C LYS A 108 -10.63 18.20 -10.50
N ILE A 109 -11.00 17.04 -10.03
CA ILE A 109 -11.26 16.88 -8.61
C ILE A 109 -9.96 16.99 -7.86
N ASN A 110 -10.05 17.51 -6.69
CA ASN A 110 -8.98 17.43 -5.71
C ASN A 110 -7.70 18.11 -6.08
N LYS A 111 -7.79 19.10 -6.91
CA LYS A 111 -6.68 20.00 -6.83
C LYS A 111 -6.87 20.72 -5.53
N PRO A 112 -6.04 20.40 -4.54
CA PRO A 112 -6.17 21.12 -3.31
C PRO A 112 -6.09 22.58 -3.65
N ALA A 113 -6.91 23.35 -3.00
CA ALA A 113 -6.93 24.78 -3.25
C ALA A 113 -5.69 25.42 -2.63
N HIS A 114 -4.55 25.00 -3.07
CA HIS A 114 -3.35 25.56 -2.45
C HIS A 114 -2.24 25.74 -3.42
#